data_39224c74b0058ec620e6331e02afc40b
#
_entry.id   39224c74b0058ec620e6331e02afc40b
#
_cell.length_a   1.000
_cell.length_b   1.000
_cell.length_c   1.000
_cell.angle_alpha   90.00
_cell.angle_beta   90.00
_cell.angle_gamma   90.00
#
_symmetry.space_group_name_H-M   'P 1'
#
loop_
_entity.id
_entity.type
_entity.pdbx_description
1 polymer ?
#
loop_
_entity_poly.entity_id
_entity_poly.type
_entity_poly.pdbx_seq_one_letter_code
_entity_poly.pdbx_strand_id
1 'polypeptide(L)'
;KLCWFGCGILAVLLALSLLCGMLTQRSTRDAAAALEQALEALDRDETAQAVEAGTQARQHWQRHRRLLCAVLSHDELDGIEQGFAELQAYSAVGDAAELRSRCEVLLLQLQHIAQLDAPYAENFLTCPVRI
;
A
#
# COMPACT_ATOMS: atom_id res chain seq x y z
N LYS A 1 -42.43 -1.54 3.72
CA LYS A 1 -41.54 -1.60 4.90
C LYS A 1 -40.29 -2.46 4.65
N LEU A 2 -40.36 -3.56 3.89
CA LEU A 2 -39.24 -4.40 3.54
C LEU A 2 -38.18 -3.67 2.65
N CYS A 3 -38.65 -2.85 1.69
CA CYS A 3 -37.76 -2.05 0.82
C CYS A 3 -36.89 -1.06 1.60
N TRP A 4 -37.42 -0.45 2.66
CA TRP A 4 -36.65 0.49 3.48
C TRP A 4 -35.53 -0.20 4.27
N PHE A 5 -35.81 -1.40 4.77
CA PHE A 5 -34.76 -2.22 5.42
C PHE A 5 -33.69 -2.66 4.43
N GLY A 6 -34.08 -3.06 3.22
CA GLY A 6 -33.14 -3.42 2.16
C GLY A 6 -32.25 -2.25 1.73
N CYS A 7 -32.81 -1.06 1.53
CA CYS A 7 -32.05 0.15 1.21
C CYS A 7 -31.11 0.56 2.36
N GLY A 8 -31.53 0.41 3.62
CA GLY A 8 -30.70 0.71 4.78
C GLY A 8 -29.48 -0.22 4.86
N ILE A 9 -29.67 -1.52 4.67
CA ILE A 9 -28.58 -2.50 4.67
C ILE A 9 -27.60 -2.22 3.52
N LEU A 10 -28.12 -1.95 2.33
CA LEU A 10 -27.30 -1.63 1.16
C LEU A 10 -26.45 -0.36 1.38
N ALA A 11 -27.04 0.67 1.97
CA ALA A 11 -26.35 1.92 2.29
C ALA A 11 -25.22 1.69 3.32
N VAL A 12 -25.47 0.87 4.34
CA VAL A 12 -24.47 0.52 5.35
C VAL A 12 -23.31 -0.28 4.73
N LEU A 13 -23.62 -1.27 3.89
CA LEU A 13 -22.59 -2.05 3.18
C LEU A 13 -21.76 -1.19 2.25
N LEU A 14 -22.39 -0.26 1.53
CA LEU A 14 -21.68 0.68 0.66
C LEU A 14 -20.76 1.62 1.47
N ALA A 15 -21.25 2.16 2.59
CA ALA A 15 -20.48 3.01 3.47
C ALA A 15 -19.26 2.28 4.08
N LEU A 16 -19.45 1.03 4.52
CA LEU A 16 -18.37 0.17 5.00
C LEU A 16 -17.33 -0.12 3.91
N SER A 17 -17.78 -0.43 2.70
CA SER A 17 -16.88 -0.67 1.55
C SER A 17 -16.04 0.57 1.22
N LEU A 18 -16.66 1.74 1.17
CA LEU A 18 -15.97 3.00 0.93
C LEU A 18 -14.98 3.32 2.06
N LEU A 19 -15.36 3.10 3.31
CA LEU A 19 -14.49 3.33 4.46
C LEU A 19 -13.27 2.39 4.42
N CYS A 20 -13.48 1.11 4.14
CA CYS A 20 -12.38 0.15 3.98
C CYS A 20 -11.43 0.56 2.86
N GLY A 21 -11.94 0.96 1.71
CA GLY A 21 -11.13 1.44 0.59
C GLY A 21 -10.31 2.67 0.95
N MET A 22 -10.91 3.65 1.63
CA MET A 22 -10.21 4.85 2.10
C MET A 22 -9.09 4.53 3.10
N LEU A 23 -9.33 3.61 4.04
CA LEU A 23 -8.33 3.20 5.03
C LEU A 23 -7.17 2.44 4.38
N THR A 24 -7.45 1.54 3.45
CA THR A 24 -6.44 0.82 2.67
C THR A 24 -5.58 1.79 1.88
N GLN A 25 -6.19 2.74 1.18
CA GLN A 25 -5.49 3.74 0.40
C GLN A 25 -4.61 4.65 1.26
N ARG A 26 -5.09 5.04 2.45
CA ARG A 26 -4.29 5.82 3.42
C ARG A 26 -3.07 5.05 3.90
N SER A 27 -3.26 3.81 4.33
CA SER A 27 -2.16 2.97 4.82
C SER A 27 -1.09 2.74 3.75
N THR A 28 -1.52 2.48 2.52
CA THR A 28 -0.63 2.28 1.38
C THR A 28 0.15 3.55 1.04
N ARG A 29 -0.51 4.71 1.07
CA ARG A 29 0.14 6.01 0.83
C ARG A 29 1.15 6.37 1.92
N ASP A 30 0.83 6.14 3.18
CA ASP A 30 1.72 6.44 4.31
C ASP A 30 2.97 5.55 4.26
N ALA A 31 2.82 4.26 3.93
CA ALA A 31 3.94 3.36 3.72
C ALA A 31 4.79 3.76 2.50
N ALA A 32 4.16 4.13 1.39
CA ALA A 32 4.85 4.60 0.18
C ALA A 32 5.63 5.90 0.45
N ALA A 33 5.04 6.86 1.14
CA ALA A 33 5.70 8.11 1.51
C ALA A 33 6.94 7.87 2.40
N ALA A 34 6.86 6.93 3.32
CA ALA A 34 8.01 6.56 4.16
C ALA A 34 9.13 5.88 3.34
N LEU A 35 8.78 5.06 2.33
CA LEU A 35 9.78 4.50 1.41
C LEU A 35 10.43 5.56 0.51
N GLU A 36 9.68 6.56 0.07
CA GLU A 36 10.22 7.70 -0.66
C GLU A 36 11.22 8.48 0.19
N GLN A 37 10.92 8.71 1.46
CA GLN A 37 11.86 9.31 2.42
C GLN A 37 13.13 8.46 2.61
N ALA A 38 12.99 7.13 2.61
CA ALA A 38 14.15 6.23 2.66
C ALA A 38 15.04 6.39 1.43
N LEU A 39 14.46 6.47 0.23
CA LEU A 39 15.20 6.70 -1.01
C LEU A 39 15.91 8.06 -1.03
N GLU A 40 15.23 9.12 -0.59
CA GLU A 40 15.83 10.45 -0.46
C GLU A 40 17.01 10.48 0.54
N ALA A 41 16.89 9.74 1.65
CA ALA A 41 17.97 9.60 2.60
C ALA A 41 19.18 8.85 2.01
N LEU A 42 18.94 7.81 1.20
CA LEU A 42 19.99 7.09 0.46
C LEU A 42 20.68 7.98 -0.59
N ASP A 43 19.94 8.89 -1.22
CA ASP A 43 20.51 9.87 -2.16
C ASP A 43 21.45 10.87 -1.48
N ARG A 44 21.28 11.09 -0.18
CA ARG A 44 22.17 11.91 0.66
C ARG A 44 23.24 11.12 1.40
N ASP A 45 23.40 9.83 1.09
CA ASP A 45 24.29 8.91 1.81
C ASP A 45 23.98 8.78 3.32
N GLU A 46 22.73 9.06 3.73
CA GLU A 46 22.26 8.98 5.11
C GLU A 46 21.61 7.63 5.39
N THR A 47 22.37 6.56 5.36
CA THR A 47 21.88 5.17 5.47
C THR A 47 21.09 4.92 6.77
N ALA A 48 21.49 5.52 7.88
CA ALA A 48 20.79 5.37 9.16
C ALA A 48 19.36 5.94 9.09
N GLN A 49 19.18 7.08 8.47
CA GLN A 49 17.86 7.69 8.26
C GLN A 49 17.00 6.85 7.27
N ALA A 50 17.64 6.29 6.25
CA ALA A 50 16.97 5.40 5.30
C ALA A 50 16.44 4.13 6.00
N VAL A 51 17.22 3.53 6.90
CA VAL A 51 16.80 2.37 7.71
C VAL A 51 15.61 2.73 8.61
N GLU A 52 15.66 3.89 9.26
CA GLU A 52 14.57 4.37 10.11
C GLU A 52 13.28 4.59 9.29
N ALA A 53 13.38 5.24 8.14
CA ALA A 53 12.25 5.47 7.25
C ALA A 53 11.66 4.14 6.72
N GLY A 54 12.49 3.17 6.37
CA GLY A 54 12.05 1.82 5.99
C GLY A 54 11.32 1.09 7.12
N THR A 55 11.78 1.25 8.35
CA THR A 55 11.09 0.71 9.54
C THR A 55 9.73 1.37 9.76
N GLN A 56 9.62 2.68 9.58
CA GLN A 56 8.36 3.41 9.65
C GLN A 56 7.39 2.95 8.55
N ALA A 57 7.85 2.72 7.33
CA ALA A 57 7.05 2.19 6.24
C ALA A 57 6.43 0.83 6.62
N ARG A 58 7.23 -0.07 7.18
CA ARG A 58 6.75 -1.35 7.68
C ARG A 58 5.72 -1.21 8.80
N GLN A 59 5.93 -0.28 9.73
CA GLN A 59 4.97 -0.02 10.82
C GLN A 59 3.62 0.50 10.27
N HIS A 60 3.63 1.40 9.29
CA HIS A 60 2.42 1.87 8.64
C HIS A 60 1.67 0.73 7.96
N TRP A 61 2.37 -0.14 7.26
CA TRP A 61 1.80 -1.34 6.66
C TRP A 61 1.19 -2.29 7.69
N GLN A 62 1.92 -2.65 8.73
CA GLN A 62 1.49 -3.60 9.76
C GLN A 62 0.31 -3.09 10.59
N ARG A 63 0.19 -1.78 10.79
CA ARG A 63 -0.90 -1.18 11.57
C ARG A 63 -2.27 -1.50 10.98
N HIS A 64 -2.38 -1.62 9.68
CA HIS A 64 -3.63 -1.90 8.97
C HIS A 64 -3.69 -3.31 8.34
N ARG A 65 -2.74 -4.17 8.69
CA ARG A 65 -2.60 -5.52 8.12
C ARG A 65 -3.91 -6.32 8.16
N ARG A 66 -4.67 -6.25 9.24
CA ARG A 66 -5.94 -6.98 9.38
C ARG A 66 -7.00 -6.54 8.36
N LEU A 67 -7.06 -5.26 8.07
CA LEU A 67 -7.96 -4.71 7.04
C LEU A 67 -7.46 -5.08 5.64
N LEU A 68 -6.16 -5.01 5.42
CA LEU A 68 -5.53 -5.36 4.14
C LEU A 68 -5.73 -6.84 3.80
N CYS A 69 -5.67 -7.74 4.78
CA CYS A 69 -5.97 -9.17 4.60
C CYS A 69 -7.42 -9.44 4.12
N ALA A 70 -8.35 -8.55 4.39
CA ALA A 70 -9.73 -8.69 3.94
C ALA A 70 -9.97 -8.21 2.51
N VAL A 71 -9.09 -7.36 1.99
CA VAL A 71 -9.24 -6.66 0.70
C VAL A 71 -8.27 -7.16 -0.35
N LEU A 72 -7.02 -7.46 0.04
CA LEU A 72 -5.96 -7.91 -0.86
C LEU A 72 -5.94 -9.44 -1.00
N SER A 73 -5.48 -9.91 -2.15
CA SER A 73 -5.18 -11.33 -2.34
C SER A 73 -4.01 -11.76 -1.44
N HIS A 74 -3.98 -13.02 -1.05
CA HIS A 74 -2.89 -13.56 -0.23
C HIS A 74 -1.53 -13.41 -0.91
N ASP A 75 -1.48 -13.60 -2.22
CA ASP A 75 -0.23 -13.48 -2.98
C ASP A 75 0.34 -12.05 -2.97
N GLU A 76 -0.53 -11.03 -3.10
CA GLU A 76 -0.11 -9.63 -3.01
C GLU A 76 0.37 -9.28 -1.61
N LEU A 77 -0.35 -9.75 -0.58
CA LEU A 77 0.01 -9.52 0.80
C LEU A 77 1.36 -10.16 1.15
N ASP A 78 1.54 -11.42 0.78
CA ASP A 78 2.77 -12.19 1.02
C ASP A 78 3.97 -11.56 0.28
N GLY A 79 3.77 -11.08 -0.94
CA GLY A 79 4.81 -10.40 -1.71
C GLY A 79 5.32 -9.14 -1.02
N ILE A 80 4.42 -8.33 -0.45
CA ILE A 80 4.80 -7.11 0.29
C ILE A 80 5.44 -7.45 1.64
N GLU A 81 4.90 -8.41 2.36
CA GLU A 81 5.47 -8.89 3.63
C GLU A 81 6.91 -9.42 3.44
N GLN A 82 7.13 -10.18 2.38
CA GLN A 82 8.46 -10.66 2.00
C GLN A 82 9.39 -9.47 1.65
N GLY A 83 8.90 -8.51 0.88
CA GLY A 83 9.66 -7.31 0.53
C GLY A 83 10.12 -6.52 1.74
N PHE A 84 9.26 -6.34 2.75
CA PHE A 84 9.65 -5.68 4.00
C PHE A 84 10.63 -6.51 4.84
N ALA A 85 10.50 -7.85 4.83
CA ALA A 85 11.46 -8.73 5.49
C ALA A 85 12.86 -8.64 4.86
N GLU A 86 12.94 -8.62 3.54
CA GLU A 86 14.18 -8.44 2.80
C GLU A 86 14.78 -7.05 3.03
N LEU A 87 13.96 -5.99 3.03
CA LEU A 87 14.38 -4.63 3.38
C LEU A 87 15.06 -4.58 4.76
N GLN A 88 14.47 -5.26 5.73
CA GLN A 88 15.01 -5.33 7.07
C GLN A 88 16.33 -6.12 7.13
N ALA A 89 16.46 -7.20 6.37
CA ALA A 89 17.69 -7.99 6.27
C ALA A 89 18.83 -7.16 5.68
N TYR A 90 18.61 -6.44 4.59
CA TYR A 90 19.61 -5.54 3.99
C TYR A 90 19.95 -4.35 4.88
N SER A 91 18.98 -3.83 5.62
CA SER A 91 19.22 -2.79 6.62
C SER A 91 20.20 -3.25 7.71
N ALA A 92 20.08 -4.50 8.15
CA ALA A 92 20.94 -5.08 9.18
C ALA A 92 22.39 -5.29 8.68
N VAL A 93 22.57 -5.60 7.41
CA VAL A 93 23.90 -5.77 6.77
C VAL A 93 24.52 -4.44 6.39
N GLY A 94 23.73 -3.38 6.24
CA GLY A 94 24.20 -2.05 5.84
C GLY A 94 24.51 -1.92 4.34
N ASP A 95 23.94 -2.79 3.51
CA ASP A 95 24.09 -2.74 2.05
C ASP A 95 23.16 -1.69 1.46
N ALA A 96 23.67 -0.50 1.20
CA ALA A 96 22.92 0.63 0.70
C ALA A 96 22.37 0.40 -0.72
N ALA A 97 23.06 -0.35 -1.58
CA ALA A 97 22.63 -0.62 -2.94
C ALA A 97 21.43 -1.57 -2.97
N GLU A 98 21.50 -2.66 -2.21
CA GLU A 98 20.37 -3.60 -2.08
C GLU A 98 19.20 -2.98 -1.33
N LEU A 99 19.46 -2.17 -0.31
CA LEU A 99 18.44 -1.42 0.41
C LEU A 99 17.66 -0.49 -0.54
N ARG A 100 18.36 0.23 -1.42
CA ARG A 100 17.75 1.07 -2.45
C ARG A 100 16.88 0.25 -3.39
N SER A 101 17.43 -0.82 -3.95
CA SER A 101 16.71 -1.69 -4.87
C SER A 101 15.40 -2.22 -4.26
N ARG A 102 15.43 -2.63 -2.99
CA ARG A 102 14.24 -3.12 -2.29
C ARG A 102 13.23 -2.03 -1.98
N CYS A 103 13.68 -0.83 -1.62
CA CYS A 103 12.78 0.32 -1.44
C CYS A 103 12.03 0.65 -2.74
N GLU A 104 12.73 0.65 -3.88
CA GLU A 104 12.12 0.93 -5.19
C GLU A 104 11.09 -0.12 -5.59
N VAL A 105 11.40 -1.42 -5.41
CA VAL A 105 10.48 -2.52 -5.71
C VAL A 105 9.23 -2.45 -4.83
N LEU A 106 9.40 -2.26 -3.52
CA LEU A 106 8.28 -2.12 -2.59
C LEU A 106 7.41 -0.90 -2.91
N LEU A 107 8.03 0.22 -3.26
CA LEU A 107 7.32 1.44 -3.63
C LEU A 107 6.43 1.19 -4.84
N LEU A 108 6.95 0.52 -5.89
CA LEU A 108 6.17 0.16 -7.07
C LEU A 108 5.00 -0.79 -6.73
N GLN A 109 5.24 -1.78 -5.87
CA GLN A 109 4.19 -2.70 -5.43
C GLN A 109 3.07 -1.97 -4.67
N LEU A 110 3.42 -1.07 -3.74
CA LEU A 110 2.45 -0.27 -2.99
C LEU A 110 1.68 0.69 -3.89
N GLN A 111 2.33 1.31 -4.86
CA GLN A 111 1.68 2.18 -5.85
C GLN A 111 0.71 1.39 -6.73
N HIS A 112 1.07 0.17 -7.12
CA HIS A 112 0.19 -0.70 -7.89
C HIS A 112 -1.10 -1.04 -7.12
N ILE A 113 -0.98 -1.40 -5.84
CA ILE A 113 -2.14 -1.65 -4.98
C ILE A 113 -3.01 -0.39 -4.82
N ALA A 114 -2.40 0.77 -4.61
CA ALA A 114 -3.14 2.03 -4.51
C ALA A 114 -3.93 2.38 -5.78
N GLN A 115 -3.43 1.98 -6.95
CA GLN A 115 -4.13 2.16 -8.23
C GLN A 115 -5.30 1.17 -8.41
N LEU A 116 -5.16 -0.06 -7.92
CA LEU A 116 -6.24 -1.05 -7.99
C LEU A 116 -7.43 -0.66 -7.12
N ASP A 117 -7.19 0.01 -5.99
CA ASP A 117 -8.20 0.50 -5.07
C ASP A 117 -8.81 1.86 -5.48
N ALA A 118 -8.26 2.52 -6.50
CA ALA A 118 -8.87 3.73 -7.06
C ALA A 118 -10.24 3.35 -7.68
N PRO A 119 -11.32 4.03 -7.29
CA PRO A 119 -12.65 3.65 -7.74
C PRO A 119 -12.71 3.63 -9.26
N TYR A 120 -13.30 2.57 -9.80
CA TYR A 120 -13.49 2.27 -11.23
C TYR A 120 -14.11 3.41 -12.07
N ALA A 121 -14.37 4.56 -11.49
CA ALA A 121 -14.98 5.70 -12.15
C ALA A 121 -14.18 6.20 -13.37
N GLU A 122 -12.85 6.14 -13.33
CA GLU A 122 -12.02 6.55 -14.47
C GLU A 122 -12.01 5.50 -15.59
N ASN A 123 -12.12 4.21 -15.26
CA ASN A 123 -12.16 3.15 -16.27
C ASN A 123 -13.49 3.10 -17.03
N PHE A 124 -14.58 3.60 -16.46
CA PHE A 124 -15.87 3.72 -17.16
C PHE A 124 -15.93 4.91 -18.13
N LEU A 125 -15.12 5.96 -17.88
CA LEU A 125 -15.13 7.17 -18.69
C LEU A 125 -14.06 7.20 -19.79
N THR A 126 -13.06 6.33 -19.71
CA THR A 126 -11.91 6.30 -20.64
C THR A 126 -11.76 5.00 -21.40
N CYS A 127 -12.83 4.19 -21.52
CA CYS A 127 -12.82 3.07 -22.45
C CYS A 127 -12.84 3.64 -23.89
N PRO A 128 -11.69 3.76 -24.60
CA PRO A 128 -11.74 4.06 -26.02
C PRO A 128 -12.33 2.83 -26.70
N VAL A 129 -13.55 2.94 -27.16
CA VAL A 129 -14.11 2.00 -28.12
C VAL A 129 -13.15 2.00 -29.31
N ARG A 130 -12.21 1.05 -29.35
CA ARG A 130 -11.49 0.74 -30.57
C ARG A 130 -12.49 0.07 -31.50
N ILE A 131 -13.01 0.82 -32.39
CA ILE A 131 -13.64 0.33 -33.61
C ILE A 131 -12.54 -0.25 -34.53
#